data_40036ce59c31c164ec515c8b31e84eb1
#
_entry.id   40036ce59c31c164ec515c8b31e84eb1
#
_cell.length_a   1.000
_cell.length_b   1.000
_cell.length_c   1.000
_cell.angle_alpha   90.00
_cell.angle_beta   90.00
_cell.angle_gamma   90.00
#
_symmetry.space_group_name_H-M   'P 1'
#
loop_
_entity.id
_entity.type
_entity.pdbx_description
1 polymer ?
#
loop_
_entity_poly.entity_id
_entity_poly.type
_entity_poly.pdbx_seq_one_letter_code
_entity_poly.pdbx_strand_id
1 'polypeptide(L)'
;MGWKEIIQNRWDKLGFWALLYTAWVIWLGNYWWLFGLIVIFDLFITKKVKWLFWKKEYKEGEKHNVWLDWLDAIIFAVVVVTFINMFFFQAFKIPSSSMESTLYTGDHLFVSKLTYGPRVPQTPLTIPFTHNVAFGKESYSTLIQNDYRRLKGFRGVERGDIVVFNFPNGDTVLTKAPADDYYAWVRSSGRQYTIDRLGPVIVRPMDKKDHYVKRCVAVAGDTLSVRDGLVWVNGIQQETYPGIQLTYRVVTDGEKLGQRVIDELGLNVGELYYDVRVPGYPWMPLTSEMLEKVKALSHVVEVTPNLDAAADTEIFPFTGSTGWTRDQFGPLWIPKKGAKVDLTADSLPFYERIIRDYEHNTLEVAGEEIKVNGEAATTYTFKQDYYFMMGDNRHNSLDSRYWGFVPEDHIVGTPAIIWLSTDGNKPFPQSIRWKRFLKTF
;
A
#
# COMPACT_ATOMS: atom_id res chain seq x y z
N MET A 1 5.89 -4.11 44.10
CA MET A 1 7.20 -3.61 43.66
C MET A 1 6.98 -2.82 42.36
N GLY A 2 7.10 -1.51 42.43
CA GLY A 2 6.86 -0.65 41.27
C GLY A 2 8.09 -0.64 40.36
N TRP A 3 7.89 -0.52 39.04
CA TRP A 3 8.97 -0.43 38.03
C TRP A 3 10.06 0.61 38.35
N LYS A 4 9.76 1.62 39.16
CA LYS A 4 10.71 2.66 39.62
C LYS A 4 11.75 2.14 40.62
N GLU A 5 11.49 1.05 41.33
CA GLU A 5 12.41 0.47 42.33
C GLU A 5 13.43 -0.48 41.71
N ILE A 6 13.12 -1.04 40.51
CA ILE A 6 13.97 -2.04 39.83
C ILE A 6 15.16 -1.40 39.08
N ILE A 7 15.08 -0.10 38.73
CA ILE A 7 16.10 0.56 37.88
C ILE A 7 16.72 1.77 38.65
N GLN A 8 17.25 1.56 39.83
CA GLN A 8 17.88 2.64 40.59
C GLN A 8 19.40 2.73 40.33
N ASN A 9 20.05 1.62 40.09
CA ASN A 9 21.49 1.56 39.91
C ASN A 9 21.90 1.80 38.44
N ARG A 10 23.09 2.39 38.21
CA ARG A 10 23.67 2.60 36.87
C ARG A 10 23.84 1.30 36.10
N TRP A 11 24.18 0.23 36.79
CA TRP A 11 24.38 -1.10 36.23
C TRP A 11 23.04 -1.73 35.80
N ASP A 12 21.95 -1.53 36.54
CA ASP A 12 20.62 -2.02 36.19
C ASP A 12 20.09 -1.31 34.92
N LYS A 13 20.33 0.02 34.86
CA LYS A 13 20.00 0.80 33.64
C LYS A 13 20.79 0.30 32.43
N LEU A 14 22.13 0.10 32.61
CA LEU A 14 22.96 -0.44 31.56
C LEU A 14 22.44 -1.83 31.09
N GLY A 15 22.19 -2.74 32.05
CA GLY A 15 21.72 -4.09 31.75
C GLY A 15 20.40 -4.07 30.97
N PHE A 16 19.42 -3.27 31.38
CA PHE A 16 18.13 -3.14 30.70
C PHE A 16 18.29 -2.64 29.25
N TRP A 17 18.99 -1.52 29.06
CA TRP A 17 19.16 -0.93 27.73
C TRP A 17 20.06 -1.77 26.82
N ALA A 18 21.11 -2.40 27.37
CA ALA A 18 21.97 -3.29 26.62
C ALA A 18 21.21 -4.55 26.15
N LEU A 19 20.35 -5.12 26.99
CA LEU A 19 19.54 -6.29 26.64
C LEU A 19 18.53 -5.92 25.55
N LEU A 20 17.82 -4.80 25.70
CA LEU A 20 16.85 -4.32 24.72
C LEU A 20 17.51 -4.02 23.37
N TYR A 21 18.67 -3.36 23.40
CA TYR A 21 19.45 -3.05 22.21
C TYR A 21 19.99 -4.31 21.53
N THR A 22 20.50 -5.26 22.30
CA THR A 22 20.99 -6.54 21.77
C THR A 22 19.84 -7.34 21.12
N ALA A 23 18.68 -7.40 21.75
CA ALA A 23 17.49 -8.05 21.19
C ALA A 23 17.09 -7.38 19.86
N TRP A 24 17.13 -6.05 19.80
CA TRP A 24 16.87 -5.31 18.54
C TRP A 24 17.93 -5.62 17.47
N VAL A 25 19.24 -5.68 17.83
CA VAL A 25 20.32 -6.02 16.88
C VAL A 25 20.18 -7.45 16.35
N ILE A 26 19.80 -8.41 17.21
CA ILE A 26 19.52 -9.79 16.81
C ILE A 26 18.34 -9.82 15.82
N TRP A 27 17.25 -9.13 16.12
CA TRP A 27 16.11 -9.01 15.22
C TRP A 27 16.47 -8.33 13.90
N LEU A 28 17.30 -7.26 13.96
CA LEU A 28 17.82 -6.57 12.78
C LEU A 28 18.75 -7.50 11.96
N GLY A 29 19.43 -8.48 12.61
CA GLY A 29 20.34 -9.44 11.97
C GLY A 29 21.61 -8.83 11.36
N ASN A 30 21.97 -7.62 11.74
CA ASN A 30 23.23 -6.97 11.36
C ASN A 30 24.07 -6.72 12.61
N TYR A 31 24.99 -7.63 12.90
CA TYR A 31 25.78 -7.63 14.12
C TYR A 31 26.82 -6.50 14.22
N TRP A 32 27.08 -5.77 13.14
CA TRP A 32 27.91 -4.56 13.21
C TRP A 32 27.32 -3.51 14.17
N TRP A 33 25.99 -3.49 14.34
CA TRP A 33 25.33 -2.60 15.30
C TRP A 33 25.66 -2.92 16.75
N LEU A 34 26.25 -4.08 17.07
CA LEU A 34 26.71 -4.37 18.46
C LEU A 34 27.75 -3.38 18.97
N PHE A 35 28.48 -2.70 18.08
CA PHE A 35 29.33 -1.59 18.49
C PHE A 35 28.58 -0.46 19.21
N GLY A 36 27.28 -0.31 19.00
CA GLY A 36 26.44 0.61 19.77
C GLY A 36 26.35 0.32 21.26
N LEU A 37 26.66 -0.92 21.69
CA LEU A 37 26.77 -1.24 23.12
C LEU A 37 27.89 -0.44 23.80
N ILE A 38 28.96 -0.07 23.08
CA ILE A 38 30.04 0.79 23.59
C ILE A 38 29.46 2.18 23.92
N VAL A 39 28.57 2.72 23.06
CA VAL A 39 27.90 3.99 23.30
C VAL A 39 26.99 3.90 24.53
N ILE A 40 26.22 2.82 24.65
CA ILE A 40 25.34 2.57 25.80
C ILE A 40 26.17 2.44 27.09
N PHE A 41 27.28 1.71 27.03
CA PHE A 41 28.20 1.57 28.17
C PHE A 41 28.78 2.93 28.59
N ASP A 42 29.24 3.74 27.63
CA ASP A 42 29.77 5.06 27.94
C ASP A 42 28.69 5.99 28.51
N LEU A 43 27.48 5.98 27.99
CA LEU A 43 26.34 6.80 28.49
C LEU A 43 26.01 6.54 29.96
N PHE A 44 26.07 5.28 30.41
CA PHE A 44 25.65 4.93 31.77
C PHE A 44 26.82 4.81 32.76
N ILE A 45 28.01 4.37 32.32
CA ILE A 45 29.13 4.03 33.18
C ILE A 45 30.27 5.02 33.07
N THR A 46 30.90 5.12 31.90
CA THR A 46 32.15 5.88 31.78
C THR A 46 31.97 7.36 31.60
N LYS A 47 30.87 7.78 30.93
CA LYS A 47 30.51 9.19 30.66
C LYS A 47 31.66 10.04 30.12
N LYS A 48 32.58 9.40 29.37
CA LYS A 48 33.78 10.06 28.81
C LYS A 48 33.46 10.92 27.60
N VAL A 49 32.47 10.50 26.79
CA VAL A 49 32.06 11.19 25.58
C VAL A 49 30.76 11.95 25.82
N LYS A 50 30.72 13.21 25.45
CA LYS A 50 29.49 14.02 25.46
C LYS A 50 28.66 13.71 24.19
N TRP A 51 28.00 12.55 24.15
CA TRP A 51 27.18 12.12 23.02
C TRP A 51 26.06 13.11 22.66
N LEU A 52 25.50 13.76 23.68
CA LEU A 52 24.49 14.80 23.52
C LEU A 52 25.13 16.19 23.65
N PHE A 53 26.09 16.50 22.72
CA PHE A 53 26.87 17.73 22.75
C PHE A 53 26.02 19.01 22.65
N TRP A 54 24.79 18.91 22.16
CA TRP A 54 23.83 20.02 22.11
C TRP A 54 23.06 20.20 23.41
N LYS A 55 23.06 19.20 24.33
CA LYS A 55 22.36 19.25 25.60
C LYS A 55 23.22 19.96 26.64
N LYS A 56 22.73 21.11 27.12
CA LYS A 56 23.40 21.82 28.21
C LYS A 56 22.96 21.24 29.55
N GLU A 57 23.92 20.83 30.37
CA GLU A 57 23.64 20.50 31.77
C GLU A 57 23.66 21.81 32.59
N TYR A 58 22.53 22.17 33.18
CA TYR A 58 22.35 23.35 34.00
C TYR A 58 22.77 23.01 35.45
N LYS A 59 23.52 23.91 36.08
CA LYS A 59 23.83 23.83 37.50
C LYS A 59 22.65 24.30 38.32
N GLU A 60 22.56 23.86 39.57
CA GLU A 60 21.52 24.27 40.50
C GLU A 60 21.52 25.83 40.66
N GLY A 61 20.40 26.47 40.34
CA GLY A 61 20.23 27.95 40.30
C GLY A 61 20.58 28.62 38.94
N GLU A 62 21.06 27.91 37.94
CA GLU A 62 21.30 28.48 36.61
C GLU A 62 19.96 28.62 35.83
N LYS A 63 19.74 29.76 35.18
CA LYS A 63 18.54 29.96 34.33
C LYS A 63 18.55 29.03 33.12
N HIS A 64 17.47 28.27 32.98
CA HIS A 64 17.25 27.42 31.80
C HIS A 64 17.12 28.27 30.53
N ASN A 65 17.80 27.87 29.48
CA ASN A 65 17.60 28.42 28.16
C ASN A 65 16.48 27.64 27.45
N VAL A 66 15.28 28.19 27.46
CA VAL A 66 14.07 27.57 26.89
C VAL A 66 14.27 27.12 25.44
N TRP A 67 15.03 27.84 24.63
CA TRP A 67 15.31 27.49 23.23
C TRP A 67 16.14 26.21 23.08
N LEU A 68 17.14 26.02 23.96
CA LEU A 68 17.96 24.80 23.96
C LEU A 68 17.15 23.59 24.44
N ASP A 69 16.27 23.78 25.42
CA ASP A 69 15.39 22.72 25.92
C ASP A 69 14.39 22.30 24.84
N TRP A 70 13.82 23.26 24.09
CA TRP A 70 12.97 22.97 22.91
C TRP A 70 13.75 22.26 21.81
N LEU A 71 14.98 22.66 21.52
CA LEU A 71 15.82 22.01 20.53
C LEU A 71 16.11 20.55 20.87
N ASP A 72 16.46 20.26 22.15
CA ASP A 72 16.66 18.90 22.65
C ASP A 72 15.39 18.05 22.48
N ALA A 73 14.25 18.59 22.87
CA ALA A 73 12.95 17.91 22.74
C ALA A 73 12.60 17.63 21.26
N ILE A 74 12.85 18.57 20.35
CA ILE A 74 12.59 18.39 18.91
C ILE A 74 13.52 17.33 18.33
N ILE A 75 14.84 17.38 18.61
CA ILE A 75 15.78 16.38 18.12
C ILE A 75 15.39 14.98 18.61
N PHE A 76 15.07 14.86 19.90
CA PHE A 76 14.62 13.61 20.48
C PHE A 76 13.35 13.09 19.77
N ALA A 77 12.34 13.96 19.61
CA ALA A 77 11.08 13.60 18.96
C ALA A 77 11.31 13.15 17.50
N VAL A 78 12.14 13.88 16.74
CA VAL A 78 12.47 13.51 15.35
C VAL A 78 13.12 12.14 15.28
N VAL A 79 14.10 11.85 16.12
CA VAL A 79 14.80 10.56 16.16
C VAL A 79 13.83 9.42 16.52
N VAL A 80 13.08 9.58 17.62
CA VAL A 80 12.18 8.54 18.11
C VAL A 80 11.04 8.28 17.12
N VAL A 81 10.38 9.33 16.61
CA VAL A 81 9.26 9.16 15.69
C VAL A 81 9.74 8.61 14.35
N THR A 82 10.92 9.00 13.86
CA THR A 82 11.52 8.40 12.65
C THR A 82 11.78 6.91 12.85
N PHE A 83 12.32 6.52 13.99
CA PHE A 83 12.55 5.11 14.33
C PHE A 83 11.23 4.32 14.40
N ILE A 84 10.20 4.88 15.06
CA ILE A 84 8.87 4.26 15.13
C ILE A 84 8.26 4.12 13.73
N ASN A 85 8.32 5.17 12.91
CA ASN A 85 7.79 5.13 11.54
C ASN A 85 8.53 4.13 10.64
N MET A 86 9.82 3.93 10.89
CA MET A 86 10.64 3.02 10.11
C MET A 86 10.31 1.55 10.40
N PHE A 87 10.18 1.18 11.68
CA PHE A 87 10.13 -0.22 12.10
C PHE A 87 8.78 -0.68 12.66
N PHE A 88 7.91 0.23 13.11
CA PHE A 88 6.70 -0.16 13.87
C PHE A 88 5.42 0.27 13.18
N PHE A 89 5.11 1.56 13.22
CA PHE A 89 3.85 2.11 12.72
C PHE A 89 4.11 3.37 11.90
N GLN A 90 3.40 3.49 10.82
CA GLN A 90 3.44 4.69 9.99
C GLN A 90 2.03 5.24 9.80
N ALA A 91 1.91 6.58 9.90
CA ALA A 91 0.64 7.26 9.66
C ALA A 91 0.40 7.44 8.16
N PHE A 92 -0.84 7.17 7.73
CA PHE A 92 -1.31 7.37 6.35
C PHE A 92 -2.67 8.06 6.35
N LYS A 93 -2.96 8.76 5.27
CA LYS A 93 -4.28 9.32 4.97
C LYS A 93 -4.81 8.65 3.71
N ILE A 94 -6.07 8.26 3.72
CA ILE A 94 -6.75 7.67 2.54
C ILE A 94 -7.21 8.81 1.62
N PRO A 95 -6.65 8.91 0.41
CA PRO A 95 -6.96 10.00 -0.52
C PRO A 95 -8.08 9.69 -1.51
N SER A 96 -8.41 8.40 -1.73
CA SER A 96 -9.32 7.94 -2.77
C SER A 96 -10.37 6.97 -2.25
N SER A 97 -11.43 6.79 -3.01
CA SER A 97 -12.58 5.95 -2.66
C SER A 97 -12.46 4.48 -3.11
N SER A 98 -11.29 4.05 -3.60
CA SER A 98 -11.12 2.67 -4.11
C SER A 98 -11.32 1.57 -3.07
N MET A 99 -11.30 1.92 -1.79
CA MET A 99 -11.58 1.06 -0.63
C MET A 99 -12.82 1.54 0.14
N GLU A 100 -13.69 2.35 -0.49
CA GLU A 100 -14.87 2.94 0.16
C GLU A 100 -15.72 1.85 0.83
N SER A 101 -16.49 2.23 1.84
CA SER A 101 -17.18 1.37 2.80
C SER A 101 -16.27 0.59 3.75
N THR A 102 -15.05 0.24 3.38
CA THR A 102 -14.04 -0.32 4.28
C THR A 102 -13.14 0.78 4.84
N LEU A 103 -12.47 1.53 3.95
CA LEU A 103 -11.67 2.71 4.26
C LEU A 103 -12.22 3.91 3.48
N TYR A 104 -12.66 4.93 4.20
CA TYR A 104 -13.25 6.12 3.60
C TYR A 104 -12.20 7.15 3.22
N THR A 105 -12.43 7.86 2.14
CA THR A 105 -11.65 9.05 1.80
C THR A 105 -11.66 10.00 3.02
N GLY A 106 -10.44 10.40 3.45
CA GLY A 106 -10.27 11.22 4.67
C GLY A 106 -10.06 10.43 5.96
N ASP A 107 -9.99 9.09 5.92
CA ASP A 107 -9.51 8.30 7.05
C ASP A 107 -8.01 8.50 7.25
N HIS A 108 -7.62 8.77 8.48
CA HIS A 108 -6.24 8.79 8.94
C HIS A 108 -5.97 7.55 9.79
N LEU A 109 -5.02 6.73 9.38
CA LEU A 109 -4.77 5.44 10.00
C LEU A 109 -3.29 5.23 10.33
N PHE A 110 -3.05 4.40 11.33
CA PHE A 110 -1.74 3.83 11.57
C PHE A 110 -1.65 2.46 10.90
N VAL A 111 -0.59 2.28 10.12
CA VAL A 111 -0.25 1.01 9.45
C VAL A 111 0.82 0.30 10.26
N SER A 112 0.54 -0.93 10.66
CA SER A 112 1.49 -1.82 11.31
C SER A 112 2.45 -2.41 10.28
N LYS A 113 3.74 -2.19 10.48
CA LYS A 113 4.80 -2.86 9.72
C LYS A 113 5.21 -4.18 10.37
N LEU A 114 4.95 -4.33 11.66
CA LEU A 114 5.33 -5.52 12.44
C LEU A 114 4.59 -6.77 11.99
N THR A 115 3.36 -6.63 11.50
CA THR A 115 2.54 -7.77 11.08
C THR A 115 3.26 -8.62 10.04
N TYR A 116 3.74 -8.00 8.96
CA TYR A 116 4.44 -8.69 7.88
C TYR A 116 5.97 -8.60 7.99
N GLY A 117 6.46 -7.85 8.98
CA GLY A 117 7.86 -7.51 9.18
C GLY A 117 8.28 -6.23 8.45
N PRO A 118 8.92 -5.29 9.16
CA PRO A 118 9.37 -4.05 8.55
C PRO A 118 10.52 -4.29 7.57
N ARG A 119 10.55 -3.47 6.53
CA ARG A 119 11.69 -3.46 5.58
C ARG A 119 12.81 -2.61 6.14
N VAL A 120 14.05 -3.06 5.97
CA VAL A 120 15.21 -2.19 6.16
C VAL A 120 15.16 -1.11 5.08
N PRO A 121 15.30 0.18 5.40
CA PRO A 121 15.25 1.24 4.40
C PRO A 121 16.26 1.03 3.29
N GLN A 122 15.79 1.03 2.05
CA GLN A 122 16.68 0.97 0.88
C GLN A 122 17.38 2.31 0.66
N THR A 123 16.70 3.43 0.96
CA THR A 123 17.27 4.79 0.90
C THR A 123 17.34 5.40 2.31
N PRO A 124 18.36 5.07 3.11
CA PRO A 124 18.47 5.53 4.49
C PRO A 124 18.67 7.05 4.61
N LEU A 125 19.25 7.68 3.60
CA LEU A 125 19.45 9.14 3.55
C LEU A 125 18.16 9.81 3.05
N THR A 126 17.17 9.94 3.93
CA THR A 126 15.88 10.57 3.65
C THR A 126 15.59 11.64 4.70
N ILE A 127 15.07 12.79 4.29
CA ILE A 127 14.60 13.84 5.20
C ILE A 127 13.47 13.27 6.07
N PRO A 128 13.57 13.34 7.40
CA PRO A 128 12.54 12.83 8.30
C PRO A 128 11.14 13.37 7.95
N PHE A 129 10.11 12.53 8.13
CA PHE A 129 8.68 12.84 7.88
C PHE A 129 8.31 13.13 6.42
N THR A 130 9.23 12.93 5.48
CA THR A 130 8.93 13.02 4.06
C THR A 130 8.93 11.64 3.41
N HIS A 131 8.25 11.50 2.26
CA HIS A 131 8.24 10.24 1.52
C HIS A 131 9.19 10.30 0.31
N ASN A 132 8.89 11.12 -0.67
CA ASN A 132 9.65 11.20 -1.93
C ASN A 132 9.99 12.65 -2.35
N VAL A 133 9.17 13.64 -1.96
CA VAL A 133 9.37 15.06 -2.30
C VAL A 133 9.28 15.92 -1.04
N ALA A 134 10.18 16.90 -0.92
CA ALA A 134 10.13 17.97 0.07
C ALA A 134 10.57 19.28 -0.60
N PHE A 135 9.82 20.37 -0.37
CA PHE A 135 10.13 21.69 -0.91
C PHE A 135 10.33 21.71 -2.44
N GLY A 136 9.58 20.85 -3.18
CA GLY A 136 9.66 20.76 -4.65
C GLY A 136 10.88 19.99 -5.19
N LYS A 137 11.66 19.35 -4.31
CA LYS A 137 12.83 18.53 -4.66
C LYS A 137 12.70 17.13 -4.07
N GLU A 138 13.52 16.19 -4.55
CA GLU A 138 13.63 14.88 -3.95
C GLU A 138 14.08 15.00 -2.48
N SER A 139 13.37 14.30 -1.60
CA SER A 139 13.62 14.32 -0.15
C SER A 139 14.57 13.21 0.32
N TYR A 140 15.18 12.50 -0.60
CA TYR A 140 16.11 11.40 -0.34
C TYR A 140 17.35 11.50 -1.23
N SER A 141 18.39 10.76 -0.86
CA SER A 141 19.61 10.63 -1.64
C SER A 141 19.87 9.16 -1.96
N THR A 142 20.29 8.90 -3.20
CA THR A 142 20.67 7.57 -3.68
C THR A 142 22.15 7.26 -3.52
N LEU A 143 22.91 8.14 -2.84
CA LEU A 143 24.35 7.91 -2.55
C LEU A 143 24.61 6.64 -1.73
N ILE A 144 23.66 6.28 -0.86
CA ILE A 144 23.67 5.03 -0.11
C ILE A 144 22.35 4.33 -0.39
N GLN A 145 22.43 3.15 -1.00
CA GLN A 145 21.29 2.28 -1.22
C GLN A 145 21.58 0.90 -0.64
N ASN A 146 20.62 0.36 0.09
CA ASN A 146 20.69 -0.99 0.61
C ASN A 146 19.90 -1.94 -0.29
N ASP A 147 20.35 -3.19 -0.37
CA ASP A 147 19.56 -4.26 -0.96
C ASP A 147 18.26 -4.46 -0.17
N TYR A 148 17.23 -4.97 -0.88
CA TYR A 148 15.99 -5.31 -0.22
C TYR A 148 16.21 -6.35 0.88
N ARG A 149 15.71 -6.03 2.06
CA ARG A 149 15.69 -6.94 3.20
C ARG A 149 14.48 -6.65 4.09
N ARG A 150 13.74 -7.71 4.41
CA ARG A 150 12.62 -7.67 5.34
C ARG A 150 13.01 -8.35 6.64
N LEU A 151 12.69 -7.73 7.77
CA LEU A 151 12.84 -8.34 9.09
C LEU A 151 11.67 -9.30 9.33
N LYS A 152 11.84 -10.23 10.26
CA LYS A 152 10.79 -11.19 10.59
C LYS A 152 9.58 -10.45 11.18
N GLY A 153 8.40 -10.70 10.61
CA GLY A 153 7.11 -10.26 11.10
C GLY A 153 6.40 -11.32 11.96
N PHE A 154 5.20 -11.00 12.39
CA PHE A 154 4.36 -11.94 13.14
C PHE A 154 3.76 -13.02 12.24
N ARG A 155 3.37 -12.68 11.02
CA ARG A 155 2.82 -13.58 9.99
C ARG A 155 3.09 -13.05 8.58
N GLY A 156 2.79 -13.87 7.57
CA GLY A 156 2.75 -13.45 6.16
C GLY A 156 1.48 -12.70 5.80
N VAL A 157 1.40 -12.26 4.55
CA VAL A 157 0.17 -11.72 3.96
C VAL A 157 -0.79 -12.88 3.69
N GLU A 158 -2.05 -12.71 4.09
CA GLU A 158 -3.10 -13.69 3.91
C GLU A 158 -4.23 -13.15 3.03
N ARG A 159 -5.06 -14.05 2.49
CA ARG A 159 -6.26 -13.64 1.74
C ARG A 159 -7.21 -12.89 2.65
N GLY A 160 -7.77 -11.79 2.15
CA GLY A 160 -8.66 -10.91 2.90
C GLY A 160 -7.96 -9.77 3.61
N ASP A 161 -6.65 -9.82 3.79
CA ASP A 161 -5.90 -8.73 4.41
C ASP A 161 -6.03 -7.42 3.62
N ILE A 162 -6.20 -6.33 4.34
CA ILE A 162 -6.04 -4.98 3.77
C ILE A 162 -4.55 -4.65 3.82
N VAL A 163 -3.94 -4.46 2.67
CA VAL A 163 -2.49 -4.32 2.54
C VAL A 163 -2.13 -2.94 2.00
N VAL A 164 -1.18 -2.29 2.68
CA VAL A 164 -0.50 -1.10 2.18
C VAL A 164 0.79 -1.54 1.50
N PHE A 165 1.01 -1.09 0.27
CA PHE A 165 2.16 -1.46 -0.55
C PHE A 165 2.62 -0.29 -1.42
N ASN A 166 3.85 -0.33 -1.90
CA ASN A 166 4.33 0.62 -2.89
C ASN A 166 3.79 0.23 -4.27
N PHE A 167 3.41 1.23 -5.07
CA PHE A 167 2.78 1.01 -6.37
C PHE A 167 3.71 0.21 -7.31
N PRO A 168 3.23 -0.92 -7.88
CA PRO A 168 4.06 -1.80 -8.70
C PRO A 168 4.14 -1.33 -10.17
N ASN A 169 4.48 -0.07 -10.38
CA ASN A 169 4.61 0.53 -11.71
C ASN A 169 5.95 0.24 -12.41
N GLY A 170 6.61 -0.84 -12.04
CA GLY A 170 7.94 -1.17 -12.53
C GLY A 170 8.99 -0.21 -11.96
N ASP A 171 9.99 0.15 -12.77
CA ASP A 171 11.08 1.04 -12.41
C ASP A 171 10.84 2.50 -12.78
N THR A 172 9.71 2.83 -13.41
CA THR A 172 9.46 4.13 -14.03
C THR A 172 8.30 4.90 -13.38
N VAL A 173 8.50 6.21 -13.19
CA VAL A 173 7.52 7.13 -12.61
C VAL A 173 7.41 8.39 -13.45
N LEU A 174 6.19 8.78 -13.80
CA LEU A 174 5.89 10.03 -14.48
C LEU A 174 5.98 11.20 -13.50
N THR A 175 6.75 12.23 -13.81
CA THR A 175 7.00 13.33 -12.85
C THR A 175 5.76 14.16 -12.51
N LYS A 176 4.82 14.31 -13.44
CA LYS A 176 3.58 15.07 -13.22
C LYS A 176 2.40 14.18 -12.80
N ALA A 177 2.51 12.86 -12.94
CA ALA A 177 1.49 11.88 -12.57
C ALA A 177 2.14 10.64 -11.92
N PRO A 178 2.78 10.80 -10.75
CA PRO A 178 3.61 9.75 -10.15
C PRO A 178 2.82 8.52 -9.67
N ALA A 179 1.50 8.67 -9.46
CA ALA A 179 0.61 7.59 -9.09
C ALA A 179 0.02 6.84 -10.29
N ASP A 180 0.24 7.32 -11.51
CA ASP A 180 -0.29 6.69 -12.72
C ASP A 180 0.65 5.58 -13.21
N ASP A 181 0.08 4.55 -13.86
CA ASP A 181 0.88 3.52 -14.54
C ASP A 181 1.45 4.07 -15.85
N TYR A 182 2.77 4.28 -15.87
CA TYR A 182 3.50 4.69 -17.07
C TYR A 182 3.21 3.80 -18.27
N TYR A 183 3.17 2.49 -18.06
CA TYR A 183 2.99 1.53 -19.15
C TYR A 183 1.56 1.58 -19.72
N ALA A 184 0.56 1.89 -18.90
CA ALA A 184 -0.81 2.10 -19.37
C ALA A 184 -0.89 3.32 -20.30
N TRP A 185 -0.28 4.43 -19.91
CA TRP A 185 -0.21 5.64 -20.74
C TRP A 185 0.54 5.40 -22.06
N VAL A 186 1.65 4.64 -22.02
CA VAL A 186 2.41 4.32 -23.23
C VAL A 186 1.61 3.42 -24.17
N ARG A 187 0.85 2.44 -23.64
CA ARG A 187 -0.03 1.59 -24.45
C ARG A 187 -1.15 2.38 -25.12
N SER A 188 -1.80 3.28 -24.40
CA SER A 188 -2.95 4.04 -24.90
C SER A 188 -2.57 5.19 -25.83
N SER A 189 -1.47 5.88 -25.56
CA SER A 189 -1.16 7.18 -26.20
C SER A 189 0.22 7.25 -26.83
N GLY A 190 1.06 6.23 -26.66
CA GLY A 190 2.44 6.21 -27.13
C GLY A 190 3.42 6.94 -26.19
N ARG A 191 4.69 6.51 -26.27
CA ARG A 191 5.74 6.99 -25.35
C ARG A 191 6.00 8.50 -25.45
N GLN A 192 6.10 9.03 -26.65
CA GLN A 192 6.44 10.45 -26.85
C GLN A 192 5.34 11.36 -26.31
N TYR A 193 4.09 11.09 -26.65
CA TYR A 193 2.94 11.83 -26.14
C TYR A 193 2.85 11.79 -24.61
N THR A 194 3.10 10.62 -24.02
CA THR A 194 3.10 10.45 -22.56
C THR A 194 4.15 11.35 -21.89
N ILE A 195 5.38 11.36 -22.41
CA ILE A 195 6.47 12.18 -21.87
C ILE A 195 6.18 13.68 -22.04
N ASP A 196 5.70 14.10 -23.19
CA ASP A 196 5.41 15.51 -23.48
C ASP A 196 4.29 16.06 -22.56
N ARG A 197 3.28 15.26 -22.29
CA ARG A 197 2.13 15.64 -21.46
C ARG A 197 2.38 15.51 -19.96
N LEU A 198 2.94 14.39 -19.54
CA LEU A 198 3.06 14.01 -18.13
C LEU A 198 4.48 14.16 -17.56
N GLY A 199 5.38 14.73 -18.36
CA GLY A 199 6.75 15.04 -17.99
C GLY A 199 7.70 13.85 -18.16
N PRO A 200 9.01 14.09 -17.92
CA PRO A 200 10.01 13.05 -18.07
C PRO A 200 9.78 11.91 -17.06
N VAL A 201 10.23 10.74 -17.47
CA VAL A 201 10.23 9.55 -16.63
C VAL A 201 11.45 9.57 -15.72
N ILE A 202 11.22 9.29 -14.44
CA ILE A 202 12.28 9.10 -13.45
C ILE A 202 12.22 7.70 -12.88
N VAL A 203 13.36 7.16 -12.48
CA VAL A 203 13.47 5.90 -11.75
C VAL A 203 13.51 6.23 -10.26
N ARG A 204 12.52 5.75 -9.50
CA ARG A 204 12.52 5.87 -8.03
C ARG A 204 12.89 4.55 -7.40
N PRO A 205 13.72 4.55 -6.34
CA PRO A 205 13.87 3.39 -5.49
C PRO A 205 12.50 2.85 -5.04
N MET A 206 12.36 1.56 -4.88
CA MET A 206 11.08 0.91 -4.59
C MET A 206 10.40 1.49 -3.34
N ASP A 207 11.17 1.76 -2.28
CA ASP A 207 10.67 2.35 -1.03
C ASP A 207 10.27 3.85 -1.15
N LYS A 208 10.47 4.48 -2.32
CA LYS A 208 10.09 5.87 -2.64
C LYS A 208 8.94 5.99 -3.64
N LYS A 209 8.41 4.86 -4.13
CA LYS A 209 7.20 4.83 -4.95
C LYS A 209 5.97 5.11 -4.09
N ASP A 210 4.91 5.65 -4.71
CA ASP A 210 3.70 6.03 -4.00
C ASP A 210 3.01 4.82 -3.34
N HIS A 211 2.31 5.09 -2.24
CA HIS A 211 1.66 4.03 -1.46
C HIS A 211 0.22 3.81 -1.94
N TYR A 212 -0.14 2.56 -2.08
CA TYR A 212 -1.49 2.10 -2.37
C TYR A 212 -2.01 1.25 -1.23
N VAL A 213 -3.34 1.20 -1.09
CA VAL A 213 -4.01 0.29 -0.17
C VAL A 213 -5.08 -0.46 -0.93
N LYS A 214 -5.05 -1.81 -0.84
CA LYS A 214 -6.01 -2.71 -1.47
C LYS A 214 -6.21 -3.95 -0.59
N ARG A 215 -7.20 -4.76 -0.93
CA ARG A 215 -7.39 -6.08 -0.32
C ARG A 215 -6.60 -7.14 -1.07
N CYS A 216 -5.87 -7.97 -0.35
CA CYS A 216 -5.23 -9.15 -0.91
C CYS A 216 -6.31 -10.22 -1.18
N VAL A 217 -6.58 -10.51 -2.44
CA VAL A 217 -7.59 -11.51 -2.83
C VAL A 217 -6.98 -12.85 -3.18
N ALA A 218 -5.70 -12.89 -3.56
CA ALA A 218 -4.98 -14.13 -3.79
C ALA A 218 -3.50 -13.99 -3.39
N VAL A 219 -2.93 -15.05 -2.86
CA VAL A 219 -1.54 -15.15 -2.41
C VAL A 219 -0.73 -16.08 -3.30
N ALA A 220 0.58 -16.10 -3.11
CA ALA A 220 1.51 -16.92 -3.87
C ALA A 220 1.11 -18.40 -3.92
N GLY A 221 0.97 -18.95 -5.12
CA GLY A 221 0.56 -20.33 -5.39
C GLY A 221 -0.95 -20.51 -5.63
N ASP A 222 -1.76 -19.48 -5.42
CA ASP A 222 -3.19 -19.53 -5.72
C ASP A 222 -3.48 -19.47 -7.22
N THR A 223 -4.66 -19.97 -7.61
CA THR A 223 -5.26 -19.71 -8.92
C THR A 223 -6.52 -18.87 -8.74
N LEU A 224 -6.47 -17.64 -9.23
CA LEU A 224 -7.52 -16.64 -9.11
C LEU A 224 -8.44 -16.66 -10.34
N SER A 225 -9.74 -16.51 -10.11
CA SER A 225 -10.71 -16.10 -11.12
C SER A 225 -11.66 -15.07 -10.54
N VAL A 226 -12.20 -14.20 -11.39
CA VAL A 226 -13.35 -13.34 -11.07
C VAL A 226 -14.47 -13.72 -12.02
N ARG A 227 -15.67 -13.98 -11.46
CA ARG A 227 -16.89 -14.33 -12.21
C ARG A 227 -18.01 -13.44 -11.72
N ASP A 228 -18.59 -12.67 -12.62
CA ASP A 228 -19.64 -11.69 -12.30
C ASP A 228 -19.25 -10.73 -11.16
N GLY A 229 -17.96 -10.30 -11.14
CA GLY A 229 -17.40 -9.45 -10.10
C GLY A 229 -17.06 -10.15 -8.79
N LEU A 230 -17.39 -11.45 -8.64
CA LEU A 230 -17.11 -12.26 -7.44
C LEU A 230 -15.77 -13.00 -7.56
N VAL A 231 -15.00 -13.01 -6.48
CA VAL A 231 -13.67 -13.63 -6.43
C VAL A 231 -13.76 -15.13 -6.15
N TRP A 232 -13.05 -15.92 -6.95
CA TRP A 232 -12.86 -17.36 -6.79
C TRP A 232 -11.37 -17.66 -6.68
N VAL A 233 -11.00 -18.47 -5.70
CA VAL A 233 -9.61 -18.90 -5.52
C VAL A 233 -9.57 -20.42 -5.41
N ASN A 234 -8.72 -21.03 -6.23
CA ASN A 234 -8.58 -22.50 -6.32
C ASN A 234 -9.93 -23.20 -6.56
N GLY A 235 -10.80 -22.57 -7.37
CA GLY A 235 -12.11 -23.08 -7.72
C GLY A 235 -13.22 -22.88 -6.67
N ILE A 236 -12.89 -22.21 -5.55
CA ILE A 236 -13.84 -21.95 -4.45
C ILE A 236 -14.15 -20.45 -4.41
N GLN A 237 -15.43 -20.11 -4.41
CA GLN A 237 -15.87 -18.73 -4.22
C GLN A 237 -15.43 -18.24 -2.84
N GLN A 238 -14.79 -17.05 -2.82
CA GLN A 238 -14.35 -16.44 -1.57
C GLN A 238 -15.51 -15.73 -0.87
N GLU A 239 -15.40 -15.63 0.45
CA GLU A 239 -16.32 -14.84 1.25
C GLU A 239 -16.33 -13.37 0.80
N THR A 240 -17.51 -12.78 0.75
CA THR A 240 -17.67 -11.36 0.43
C THR A 240 -17.60 -10.53 1.70
N TYR A 241 -16.61 -9.68 1.83
CA TYR A 241 -16.46 -8.77 2.98
C TYR A 241 -17.54 -7.67 2.93
N PRO A 242 -18.06 -7.21 4.08
CA PRO A 242 -19.17 -6.26 4.15
C PRO A 242 -18.96 -4.94 3.40
N GLY A 243 -17.69 -4.50 3.26
CA GLY A 243 -17.33 -3.26 2.56
C GLY A 243 -17.19 -3.39 1.04
N ILE A 244 -17.31 -4.60 0.47
CA ILE A 244 -17.18 -4.79 -0.98
C ILE A 244 -18.41 -4.21 -1.68
N GLN A 245 -18.13 -3.37 -2.68
CA GLN A 245 -19.14 -2.70 -3.52
C GLN A 245 -18.98 -3.09 -4.99
N LEU A 246 -20.10 -3.40 -5.63
CA LEU A 246 -20.27 -3.40 -7.08
C LEU A 246 -21.14 -2.22 -7.49
N THR A 247 -20.98 -1.72 -8.70
CA THR A 247 -21.86 -0.68 -9.22
C THR A 247 -23.13 -1.31 -9.80
N TYR A 248 -24.26 -0.74 -9.45
CA TYR A 248 -25.58 -1.16 -9.93
C TYR A 248 -26.29 -0.01 -10.61
N ARG A 249 -27.04 -0.33 -11.64
CA ARG A 249 -28.05 0.56 -12.22
C ARG A 249 -29.35 0.38 -11.45
N VAL A 250 -29.89 1.47 -10.93
CA VAL A 250 -31.16 1.46 -10.17
C VAL A 250 -32.21 2.17 -10.97
N VAL A 251 -33.25 1.43 -11.38
CA VAL A 251 -34.41 1.94 -12.15
C VAL A 251 -35.57 2.17 -11.19
N THR A 252 -36.16 3.35 -11.25
CA THR A 252 -37.31 3.72 -10.43
C THR A 252 -38.55 3.92 -11.33
N ASP A 253 -39.71 3.99 -10.74
CA ASP A 253 -41.00 4.27 -11.41
C ASP A 253 -41.17 5.72 -11.90
N GLY A 254 -40.12 6.54 -11.83
CA GLY A 254 -40.07 7.96 -12.13
C GLY A 254 -39.87 8.84 -10.92
N GLU A 255 -40.01 8.31 -9.71
CA GLU A 255 -39.63 8.99 -8.48
C GLU A 255 -38.09 8.95 -8.30
N LYS A 256 -37.50 10.09 -8.01
CA LYS A 256 -36.04 10.18 -7.79
C LYS A 256 -35.69 9.64 -6.40
N LEU A 257 -34.55 8.96 -6.30
CA LEU A 257 -33.98 8.64 -5.01
C LEU A 257 -33.69 9.93 -4.23
N GLY A 258 -34.41 10.12 -3.13
CA GLY A 258 -34.27 11.31 -2.28
C GLY A 258 -32.93 11.36 -1.59
N GLN A 259 -32.44 12.57 -1.29
CA GLN A 259 -31.18 12.79 -0.57
C GLN A 259 -31.14 12.02 0.76
N ARG A 260 -32.29 11.90 1.44
CA ARG A 260 -32.40 11.13 2.68
C ARG A 260 -32.00 9.66 2.50
N VAL A 261 -32.41 9.02 1.41
CA VAL A 261 -32.02 7.62 1.11
C VAL A 261 -30.53 7.51 0.85
N ILE A 262 -29.95 8.45 0.11
CA ILE A 262 -28.51 8.51 -0.15
C ILE A 262 -27.72 8.65 1.15
N ASP A 263 -28.19 9.54 2.04
CA ASP A 263 -27.57 9.78 3.35
C ASP A 263 -27.70 8.56 4.31
N GLU A 264 -28.88 7.92 4.32
CA GLU A 264 -29.13 6.71 5.12
C GLU A 264 -28.31 5.51 4.66
N LEU A 265 -28.08 5.38 3.35
CA LEU A 265 -27.18 4.39 2.78
C LEU A 265 -25.69 4.75 3.00
N GLY A 266 -25.38 6.00 3.32
CA GLY A 266 -24.01 6.49 3.48
C GLY A 266 -23.24 6.54 2.16
N LEU A 267 -23.93 6.70 1.04
CA LEU A 267 -23.33 6.78 -0.30
C LEU A 267 -22.52 8.07 -0.46
N ASN A 268 -21.38 7.96 -1.09
CA ASN A 268 -20.61 9.12 -1.52
C ASN A 268 -21.28 9.71 -2.79
N VAL A 269 -21.84 10.91 -2.67
CA VAL A 269 -22.54 11.58 -3.78
C VAL A 269 -21.63 11.75 -5.00
N GLY A 270 -20.33 11.93 -4.80
CA GLY A 270 -19.33 12.04 -5.87
C GLY A 270 -19.11 10.75 -6.67
N GLU A 271 -19.63 9.62 -6.20
CA GLU A 271 -19.55 8.31 -6.88
C GLU A 271 -20.87 7.94 -7.60
N LEU A 272 -21.89 8.75 -7.41
CA LEU A 272 -23.13 8.61 -8.17
C LEU A 272 -22.94 9.19 -9.57
N TYR A 273 -23.25 8.42 -10.60
CA TYR A 273 -23.20 8.92 -11.98
C TYR A 273 -24.41 8.48 -12.78
N TYR A 274 -24.68 9.23 -13.84
CA TYR A 274 -25.79 8.98 -14.76
C TYR A 274 -25.21 8.67 -16.13
N ASP A 275 -25.67 7.58 -16.74
CA ASP A 275 -25.32 7.29 -18.14
C ASP A 275 -25.98 8.32 -19.04
N VAL A 276 -25.19 9.05 -19.82
CA VAL A 276 -25.69 10.05 -20.76
C VAL A 276 -26.57 9.45 -21.85
N ARG A 277 -26.45 8.14 -22.14
CA ARG A 277 -27.22 7.39 -23.12
C ARG A 277 -28.60 6.95 -22.59
N VAL A 278 -28.73 6.87 -21.27
CA VAL A 278 -29.95 6.44 -20.57
C VAL A 278 -30.19 7.39 -19.39
N PRO A 279 -30.62 8.64 -19.67
CA PRO A 279 -30.81 9.63 -18.64
C PRO A 279 -31.92 9.24 -17.66
N GLY A 280 -31.75 9.62 -16.40
CA GLY A 280 -32.77 9.47 -15.36
C GLY A 280 -32.50 8.34 -14.35
N TYR A 281 -31.60 7.39 -14.64
CA TYR A 281 -31.33 6.26 -13.76
C TYR A 281 -29.91 6.32 -13.23
N PRO A 282 -29.72 6.41 -11.90
CA PRO A 282 -28.39 6.48 -11.32
C PRO A 282 -27.65 5.13 -11.35
N TRP A 283 -26.36 5.22 -11.58
CA TRP A 283 -25.42 4.16 -11.29
C TRP A 283 -24.81 4.43 -9.92
N MET A 284 -24.84 3.45 -9.04
CA MET A 284 -24.33 3.62 -7.70
C MET A 284 -23.56 2.40 -7.19
N PRO A 285 -22.44 2.61 -6.48
CA PRO A 285 -21.71 1.53 -5.82
C PRO A 285 -22.49 1.10 -4.57
N LEU A 286 -22.88 -0.17 -4.53
CA LEU A 286 -23.65 -0.72 -3.41
C LEU A 286 -22.92 -1.93 -2.81
N THR A 287 -22.85 -1.98 -1.47
CA THR A 287 -22.56 -3.21 -0.75
C THR A 287 -23.77 -4.15 -0.80
N SER A 288 -23.58 -5.41 -0.42
CA SER A 288 -24.70 -6.36 -0.34
C SER A 288 -25.83 -5.87 0.58
N GLU A 289 -25.48 -5.25 1.71
CA GLU A 289 -26.49 -4.68 2.63
C GLU A 289 -27.23 -3.49 2.02
N MET A 290 -26.49 -2.57 1.35
CA MET A 290 -27.11 -1.44 0.66
C MET A 290 -28.01 -1.90 -0.48
N LEU A 291 -27.60 -2.91 -1.23
CA LEU A 291 -28.37 -3.49 -2.33
C LEU A 291 -29.74 -3.99 -1.86
N GLU A 292 -29.78 -4.73 -0.76
CA GLU A 292 -31.07 -5.21 -0.21
C GLU A 292 -31.96 -4.07 0.29
N LYS A 293 -31.37 -3.03 0.89
CA LYS A 293 -32.12 -1.82 1.29
C LYS A 293 -32.70 -1.08 0.08
N VAL A 294 -31.92 -0.95 -1.00
CA VAL A 294 -32.38 -0.29 -2.25
C VAL A 294 -33.49 -1.09 -2.90
N LYS A 295 -33.37 -2.42 -3.01
CA LYS A 295 -34.41 -3.29 -3.54
C LYS A 295 -35.70 -3.24 -2.75
N ALA A 296 -35.66 -2.94 -1.47
CA ALA A 296 -36.82 -2.85 -0.58
C ALA A 296 -37.62 -1.52 -0.73
N LEU A 297 -37.08 -0.53 -1.45
CA LEU A 297 -37.76 0.74 -1.68
C LEU A 297 -38.93 0.55 -2.66
N SER A 298 -40.13 1.05 -2.31
CA SER A 298 -41.38 0.83 -3.06
C SER A 298 -41.37 1.39 -4.48
N HIS A 299 -40.56 2.42 -4.73
CA HIS A 299 -40.43 3.09 -6.02
C HIS A 299 -39.30 2.55 -6.89
N VAL A 300 -38.53 1.57 -6.39
CA VAL A 300 -37.47 0.89 -7.16
C VAL A 300 -38.08 -0.28 -7.92
N VAL A 301 -37.97 -0.25 -9.25
CA VAL A 301 -38.56 -1.25 -10.15
C VAL A 301 -37.56 -2.33 -10.52
N GLU A 302 -36.28 -1.94 -10.74
CA GLU A 302 -35.24 -2.86 -11.17
C GLU A 302 -33.85 -2.42 -10.64
N VAL A 303 -33.05 -3.39 -10.27
CA VAL A 303 -31.64 -3.17 -9.89
C VAL A 303 -30.76 -4.19 -10.61
N THR A 304 -29.92 -3.73 -11.53
CA THR A 304 -29.04 -4.57 -12.35
C THR A 304 -27.57 -4.24 -12.11
N PRO A 305 -26.69 -5.25 -11.96
CA PRO A 305 -25.26 -5.00 -11.83
C PRO A 305 -24.67 -4.47 -13.14
N ASN A 306 -23.66 -3.60 -13.02
CA ASN A 306 -22.91 -3.05 -14.15
C ASN A 306 -21.71 -3.95 -14.47
N LEU A 307 -21.96 -5.07 -15.13
CA LEU A 307 -20.90 -5.99 -15.52
C LEU A 307 -20.41 -5.71 -16.94
N ASP A 308 -19.09 -5.74 -17.12
CA ASP A 308 -18.49 -5.55 -18.44
C ASP A 308 -18.70 -6.81 -19.29
N ALA A 309 -19.29 -6.63 -20.46
CA ALA A 309 -19.60 -7.72 -21.39
C ALA A 309 -18.52 -7.97 -22.46
N ALA A 310 -17.73 -6.93 -22.81
CA ALA A 310 -16.72 -7.01 -23.86
C ALA A 310 -15.30 -7.03 -23.26
N ALA A 311 -14.41 -7.81 -23.86
CA ALA A 311 -13.00 -7.86 -23.49
C ALA A 311 -12.38 -6.45 -23.51
N ASP A 312 -11.54 -6.19 -22.51
CA ASP A 312 -10.86 -4.90 -22.36
C ASP A 312 -9.34 -5.09 -22.48
N THR A 313 -8.74 -4.38 -23.41
CA THR A 313 -7.28 -4.43 -23.65
C THR A 313 -6.47 -3.72 -22.58
N GLU A 314 -7.10 -2.92 -21.72
CA GLU A 314 -6.45 -2.31 -20.55
C GLU A 314 -6.36 -3.28 -19.35
N ILE A 315 -7.07 -4.42 -19.42
CA ILE A 315 -7.00 -5.48 -18.42
C ILE A 315 -5.74 -6.32 -18.63
N PHE A 316 -5.02 -6.57 -17.51
CA PHE A 316 -3.86 -7.45 -17.49
C PHE A 316 -4.21 -8.84 -18.05
N PRO A 317 -3.40 -9.47 -18.91
CA PRO A 317 -2.03 -9.13 -19.33
C PRO A 317 -1.95 -8.24 -20.59
N PHE A 318 -2.97 -7.48 -20.94
CA PHE A 318 -3.01 -6.47 -22.02
C PHE A 318 -3.04 -7.03 -23.44
N THR A 319 -3.24 -8.30 -23.62
CA THR A 319 -3.19 -8.94 -24.94
C THR A 319 -4.52 -8.92 -25.67
N GLY A 320 -5.62 -8.72 -24.94
CA GLY A 320 -7.00 -8.86 -25.49
C GLY A 320 -7.36 -10.30 -25.90
N SER A 321 -6.38 -11.17 -26.08
CA SER A 321 -6.61 -12.58 -26.50
C SER A 321 -7.21 -13.43 -25.38
N THR A 322 -7.11 -13.02 -24.13
CA THR A 322 -7.70 -13.70 -22.97
C THR A 322 -9.22 -13.58 -22.92
N GLY A 323 -9.78 -12.56 -23.56
CA GLY A 323 -11.20 -12.24 -23.45
C GLY A 323 -11.61 -11.70 -22.05
N TRP A 324 -10.65 -11.37 -21.21
CA TRP A 324 -10.93 -10.95 -19.83
C TRP A 324 -11.48 -9.53 -19.74
N THR A 325 -12.30 -9.34 -18.71
CA THR A 325 -12.81 -8.04 -18.28
C THR A 325 -12.51 -7.85 -16.80
N ARG A 326 -12.82 -6.70 -16.23
CA ARG A 326 -12.69 -6.51 -14.78
C ARG A 326 -13.63 -7.41 -13.96
N ASP A 327 -14.73 -7.93 -14.57
CA ASP A 327 -15.76 -8.73 -13.92
C ASP A 327 -15.73 -10.20 -14.31
N GLN A 328 -15.06 -10.53 -15.43
CA GLN A 328 -14.80 -11.90 -15.93
C GLN A 328 -13.30 -12.04 -16.16
N PHE A 329 -12.57 -12.52 -15.18
CA PHE A 329 -11.10 -12.51 -15.16
C PHE A 329 -10.54 -13.88 -14.75
N GLY A 330 -9.46 -14.28 -15.38
CA GLY A 330 -8.76 -15.53 -15.05
C GLY A 330 -9.30 -16.75 -15.81
N PRO A 331 -8.81 -17.97 -15.49
CA PRO A 331 -7.97 -18.28 -14.34
C PRO A 331 -6.53 -17.74 -14.48
N LEU A 332 -5.99 -17.17 -13.39
CA LEU A 332 -4.64 -16.66 -13.29
C LEU A 332 -3.91 -17.30 -12.12
N TRP A 333 -2.80 -17.98 -12.37
CA TRP A 333 -1.95 -18.50 -11.30
C TRP A 333 -1.04 -17.40 -10.74
N ILE A 334 -0.96 -17.31 -9.40
CA ILE A 334 -0.15 -16.30 -8.71
C ILE A 334 1.24 -16.87 -8.44
N PRO A 335 2.31 -16.25 -8.97
CA PRO A 335 3.66 -16.75 -8.84
C PRO A 335 4.13 -16.88 -7.39
N LYS A 336 4.86 -17.98 -7.13
CA LYS A 336 5.40 -18.31 -5.83
C LYS A 336 6.92 -18.45 -5.90
N LYS A 337 7.61 -17.96 -4.89
CA LYS A 337 9.05 -18.10 -4.75
C LYS A 337 9.50 -19.56 -4.93
N GLY A 338 10.51 -19.76 -5.79
CA GLY A 338 11.06 -21.07 -6.11
C GLY A 338 10.24 -21.93 -7.08
N ALA A 339 9.01 -21.52 -7.41
CA ALA A 339 8.23 -22.20 -8.44
C ALA A 339 8.76 -21.88 -9.84
N LYS A 340 8.59 -22.84 -10.76
CA LYS A 340 9.00 -22.72 -12.17
C LYS A 340 7.77 -22.60 -13.06
N VAL A 341 7.89 -21.81 -14.11
CA VAL A 341 6.90 -21.72 -15.20
C VAL A 341 7.62 -21.91 -16.54
N ASP A 342 6.89 -22.47 -17.50
CA ASP A 342 7.37 -22.55 -18.87
C ASP A 342 7.25 -21.17 -19.52
N LEU A 343 8.31 -20.73 -20.20
CA LEU A 343 8.34 -19.50 -20.98
C LEU A 343 7.99 -19.81 -22.43
N THR A 344 6.81 -19.40 -22.82
CA THR A 344 6.28 -19.48 -24.18
C THR A 344 5.74 -18.12 -24.62
N ALA A 345 5.46 -17.95 -25.90
CA ALA A 345 4.81 -16.74 -26.40
C ALA A 345 3.48 -16.44 -25.67
N ASP A 346 2.73 -17.49 -25.29
CA ASP A 346 1.43 -17.34 -24.59
C ASP A 346 1.59 -17.01 -23.10
N SER A 347 2.61 -17.58 -22.44
CA SER A 347 2.84 -17.36 -21.00
C SER A 347 3.60 -16.07 -20.70
N LEU A 348 4.44 -15.62 -21.62
CA LEU A 348 5.32 -14.48 -21.45
C LEU A 348 4.60 -13.18 -21.06
N PRO A 349 3.45 -12.81 -21.65
CA PRO A 349 2.74 -11.59 -21.28
C PRO A 349 2.35 -11.52 -19.80
N PHE A 350 2.15 -12.66 -19.15
CA PHE A 350 1.85 -12.71 -17.71
C PHE A 350 3.08 -12.44 -16.85
N TYR A 351 4.29 -12.80 -17.31
CA TYR A 351 5.49 -12.83 -16.48
C TYR A 351 6.59 -11.87 -16.92
N GLU A 352 6.46 -11.23 -18.08
CA GLU A 352 7.48 -10.31 -18.63
C GLU A 352 7.86 -9.22 -17.62
N ARG A 353 6.85 -8.53 -17.02
CA ARG A 353 7.09 -7.47 -16.02
C ARG A 353 7.76 -8.02 -14.77
N ILE A 354 7.42 -9.23 -14.33
CA ILE A 354 8.09 -9.89 -13.21
C ILE A 354 9.56 -10.07 -13.50
N ILE A 355 9.87 -10.71 -14.64
CA ILE A 355 11.24 -11.04 -15.02
C ILE A 355 12.09 -9.79 -15.16
N ARG A 356 11.60 -8.80 -15.89
CA ARG A 356 12.36 -7.61 -16.24
C ARG A 356 12.40 -6.59 -15.12
N ASP A 357 11.22 -6.18 -14.62
CA ASP A 357 11.10 -4.99 -13.80
C ASP A 357 11.16 -5.32 -12.30
N TYR A 358 10.60 -6.44 -11.84
CA TYR A 358 10.58 -6.79 -10.43
C TYR A 358 11.75 -7.65 -9.99
N GLU A 359 12.28 -8.49 -10.87
CA GLU A 359 13.41 -9.36 -10.57
C GLU A 359 14.71 -8.94 -11.28
N HIS A 360 14.66 -7.78 -11.97
CA HIS A 360 15.80 -7.06 -12.56
C HIS A 360 16.65 -7.93 -13.51
N ASN A 361 16.00 -8.74 -14.35
CA ASN A 361 16.69 -9.47 -15.38
C ASN A 361 16.57 -8.75 -16.73
N THR A 362 17.53 -8.98 -17.63
CA THR A 362 17.35 -8.62 -19.03
C THR A 362 16.48 -9.69 -19.71
N LEU A 363 15.54 -9.26 -20.54
CA LEU A 363 14.64 -10.12 -21.29
C LEU A 363 14.67 -9.71 -22.76
N GLU A 364 15.03 -10.65 -23.63
CA GLU A 364 15.05 -10.46 -25.07
C GLU A 364 14.17 -11.53 -25.72
N VAL A 365 13.36 -11.12 -26.69
CA VAL A 365 12.45 -12.00 -27.43
C VAL A 365 12.73 -11.83 -28.92
N ALA A 366 13.15 -12.92 -29.58
CA ALA A 366 13.45 -12.96 -31.00
C ALA A 366 12.68 -14.12 -31.66
N GLY A 367 11.46 -13.84 -32.15
CA GLY A 367 10.53 -14.85 -32.61
C GLY A 367 10.09 -15.77 -31.48
N GLU A 368 10.39 -17.06 -31.57
CA GLU A 368 10.10 -18.05 -30.53
C GLU A 368 11.22 -18.18 -29.47
N GLU A 369 12.38 -17.59 -29.73
CA GLU A 369 13.51 -17.64 -28.80
C GLU A 369 13.36 -16.58 -27.72
N ILE A 370 13.33 -17.02 -26.47
CA ILE A 370 13.31 -16.16 -25.28
C ILE A 370 14.66 -16.28 -24.58
N LYS A 371 15.31 -15.13 -24.32
CA LYS A 371 16.58 -15.08 -23.58
C LYS A 371 16.39 -14.29 -22.28
N VAL A 372 16.88 -14.86 -21.18
CA VAL A 372 16.94 -14.21 -19.88
C VAL A 372 18.42 -14.05 -19.51
N ASN A 373 18.87 -12.81 -19.26
CA ASN A 373 20.26 -12.47 -19.00
C ASN A 373 21.24 -12.95 -20.09
N GLY A 374 20.79 -12.92 -21.37
CA GLY A 374 21.57 -13.32 -22.52
C GLY A 374 21.60 -14.83 -22.80
N GLU A 375 21.00 -15.66 -21.93
CA GLU A 375 20.93 -17.13 -22.11
C GLU A 375 19.54 -17.54 -22.57
N ALA A 376 19.46 -18.49 -23.52
CA ALA A 376 18.19 -19.07 -23.98
C ALA A 376 17.47 -19.74 -22.79
N ALA A 377 16.21 -19.37 -22.54
CA ALA A 377 15.44 -19.86 -21.42
C ALA A 377 14.07 -20.38 -21.88
N THR A 378 13.80 -21.64 -21.60
CA THR A 378 12.47 -22.26 -21.79
C THR A 378 11.64 -22.27 -20.51
N THR A 379 12.25 -21.98 -19.35
CA THR A 379 11.59 -21.92 -18.05
C THR A 379 12.13 -20.75 -17.24
N TYR A 380 11.31 -20.27 -16.28
CA TYR A 380 11.74 -19.25 -15.33
C TYR A 380 11.42 -19.67 -13.89
N THR A 381 12.33 -19.38 -12.95
CA THR A 381 12.14 -19.64 -11.51
C THR A 381 12.00 -18.33 -10.78
N PHE A 382 10.87 -18.11 -10.11
CA PHE A 382 10.58 -16.87 -9.40
C PHE A 382 11.44 -16.71 -8.14
N LYS A 383 11.97 -15.50 -7.92
CA LYS A 383 12.87 -15.18 -6.80
C LYS A 383 12.12 -14.77 -5.54
N GLN A 384 10.85 -14.33 -5.65
CA GLN A 384 10.02 -13.87 -4.54
C GLN A 384 8.56 -14.33 -4.70
N ASP A 385 7.74 -14.10 -3.66
CA ASP A 385 6.31 -14.31 -3.70
C ASP A 385 5.58 -13.12 -4.32
N TYR A 386 4.40 -13.41 -4.91
CA TYR A 386 3.55 -12.39 -5.52
C TYR A 386 2.14 -12.46 -4.96
N TYR A 387 1.42 -11.34 -5.06
CA TYR A 387 0.08 -11.19 -4.56
C TYR A 387 -0.81 -10.55 -5.61
N PHE A 388 -2.12 -10.77 -5.47
CA PHE A 388 -3.10 -10.09 -6.31
C PHE A 388 -4.01 -9.23 -5.42
N MET A 389 -4.05 -7.94 -5.70
CA MET A 389 -4.66 -6.93 -4.87
C MET A 389 -5.87 -6.31 -5.59
N MET A 390 -7.04 -6.28 -4.93
CA MET A 390 -8.24 -5.65 -5.47
C MET A 390 -8.81 -4.62 -4.50
N GLY A 391 -9.36 -3.54 -5.06
CA GLY A 391 -10.11 -2.56 -4.26
C GLY A 391 -11.47 -3.12 -3.83
N ASP A 392 -11.96 -2.71 -2.66
CA ASP A 392 -13.28 -3.09 -2.19
C ASP A 392 -14.39 -2.39 -2.99
N ASN A 393 -14.13 -1.17 -3.48
CA ASN A 393 -14.98 -0.51 -4.47
C ASN A 393 -14.62 -1.01 -5.88
N ARG A 394 -15.14 -2.18 -6.24
CA ARG A 394 -14.72 -3.01 -7.38
C ARG A 394 -14.68 -2.29 -8.72
N HIS A 395 -15.64 -1.42 -9.00
CA HIS A 395 -15.75 -0.70 -10.28
C HIS A 395 -15.11 0.69 -10.25
N ASN A 396 -14.70 1.17 -9.06
CA ASN A 396 -13.98 2.42 -8.88
C ASN A 396 -12.58 2.17 -8.27
N SER A 397 -11.88 1.17 -8.78
CA SER A 397 -10.56 0.81 -8.32
C SER A 397 -9.63 0.49 -9.48
N LEU A 398 -8.55 1.24 -9.57
CA LEU A 398 -7.37 0.82 -10.33
C LEU A 398 -6.57 -0.12 -9.42
N ASP A 399 -6.49 -1.42 -9.82
CA ASP A 399 -5.91 -2.48 -9.00
C ASP A 399 -5.24 -3.58 -9.86
N SER A 400 -4.91 -4.73 -9.28
CA SER A 400 -4.18 -5.79 -9.96
C SER A 400 -4.84 -6.32 -11.25
N ARG A 401 -6.13 -6.11 -11.43
CA ARG A 401 -6.79 -6.41 -12.70
C ARG A 401 -6.24 -5.57 -13.86
N TYR A 402 -5.65 -4.41 -13.54
CA TYR A 402 -5.09 -3.45 -14.50
C TYR A 402 -3.57 -3.46 -14.56
N TRP A 403 -2.85 -3.68 -13.46
CA TRP A 403 -1.38 -3.66 -13.48
C TRP A 403 -0.72 -5.04 -13.24
N GLY A 404 -1.50 -6.06 -12.86
CA GLY A 404 -0.99 -7.41 -12.60
C GLY A 404 -0.55 -7.60 -11.15
N PHE A 405 0.52 -8.33 -10.96
CA PHE A 405 1.01 -8.78 -9.66
C PHE A 405 1.65 -7.69 -8.82
N VAL A 406 1.54 -7.86 -7.50
CA VAL A 406 2.27 -7.07 -6.50
C VAL A 406 3.34 -7.95 -5.87
N PRO A 407 4.65 -7.60 -6.03
CA PRO A 407 5.73 -8.40 -5.47
C PRO A 407 5.84 -8.23 -3.95
N GLU A 408 6.41 -9.22 -3.27
CA GLU A 408 6.57 -9.26 -1.82
C GLU A 408 7.39 -8.08 -1.30
N ASP A 409 8.43 -7.66 -2.00
CA ASP A 409 9.27 -6.53 -1.61
C ASP A 409 8.55 -5.18 -1.60
N HIS A 410 7.42 -5.04 -2.31
CA HIS A 410 6.57 -3.84 -2.31
C HIS A 410 5.66 -3.74 -1.08
N ILE A 411 5.43 -4.81 -0.33
CA ILE A 411 4.53 -4.82 0.83
C ILE A 411 5.08 -3.94 1.95
N VAL A 412 4.26 -3.02 2.47
CA VAL A 412 4.62 -2.09 3.57
C VAL A 412 4.07 -2.60 4.90
N GLY A 413 2.79 -2.90 4.97
CA GLY A 413 2.12 -3.31 6.21
C GLY A 413 0.61 -3.40 6.05
N THR A 414 -0.10 -3.48 7.16
CA THR A 414 -1.57 -3.55 7.21
C THR A 414 -2.13 -2.45 8.11
N PRO A 415 -3.30 -1.85 7.80
CA PRO A 415 -3.97 -0.93 8.70
C PRO A 415 -4.22 -1.58 10.06
N ALA A 416 -3.88 -0.87 11.13
CA ALA A 416 -4.11 -1.31 12.50
C ALA A 416 -5.28 -0.58 13.15
N ILE A 417 -5.31 0.75 13.02
CA ILE A 417 -6.32 1.59 13.67
C ILE A 417 -6.53 2.89 12.89
N ILE A 418 -7.79 3.35 12.82
CA ILE A 418 -8.14 4.70 12.38
C ILE A 418 -8.10 5.63 13.59
N TRP A 419 -7.22 6.63 13.58
CA TRP A 419 -7.11 7.59 14.69
C TRP A 419 -7.84 8.90 14.44
N LEU A 420 -8.24 9.20 13.19
CA LEU A 420 -9.08 10.32 12.79
C LEU A 420 -9.76 9.98 11.46
N SER A 421 -11.01 10.42 11.31
CA SER A 421 -11.73 10.34 10.02
C SER A 421 -12.44 11.66 9.75
N THR A 422 -12.19 12.26 8.58
CA THR A 422 -12.77 13.55 8.20
C THR A 422 -13.50 13.45 6.86
N ASP A 423 -14.64 14.08 6.77
CA ASP A 423 -15.43 14.24 5.54
C ASP A 423 -15.11 15.61 4.93
N GLY A 424 -14.42 15.61 3.78
CA GLY A 424 -14.05 16.85 3.09
C GLY A 424 -15.24 17.69 2.59
N ASN A 425 -16.43 17.10 2.51
CA ASN A 425 -17.63 17.76 2.01
C ASN A 425 -18.42 18.49 3.13
N LYS A 426 -17.98 18.35 4.39
CA LYS A 426 -18.67 18.94 5.55
C LYS A 426 -17.78 19.93 6.29
N PRO A 427 -18.32 21.04 6.82
CA PRO A 427 -17.54 21.97 7.63
C PRO A 427 -17.22 21.38 9.02
N PHE A 428 -16.12 21.87 9.62
CA PHE A 428 -15.81 21.55 11.03
C PHE A 428 -16.86 22.14 11.98
N PRO A 429 -17.31 21.41 13.04
CA PRO A 429 -16.87 20.08 13.47
C PRO A 429 -17.66 18.90 12.86
N GLN A 430 -18.69 19.14 12.02
CA GLN A 430 -19.51 18.09 11.41
C GLN A 430 -18.74 17.20 10.44
N SER A 431 -17.58 17.65 9.98
CA SER A 431 -16.67 16.85 9.15
C SER A 431 -16.08 15.65 9.87
N ILE A 432 -16.05 15.62 11.20
CA ILE A 432 -15.45 14.51 11.96
C ILE A 432 -16.41 13.33 12.01
N ARG A 433 -15.98 12.18 11.50
CA ARG A 433 -16.71 10.90 11.57
C ARG A 433 -16.36 10.17 12.86
N TRP A 434 -16.94 10.61 14.00
CA TRP A 434 -16.65 10.07 15.33
C TRP A 434 -16.80 8.56 15.47
N LYS A 435 -17.76 7.96 14.75
CA LYS A 435 -17.98 6.50 14.77
C LYS A 435 -16.80 5.69 14.21
N ARG A 436 -15.88 6.34 13.51
CA ARG A 436 -14.68 5.70 12.95
C ARG A 436 -13.44 5.89 13.82
N PHE A 437 -13.51 6.71 14.85
CA PHE A 437 -12.40 6.94 15.76
C PHE A 437 -12.07 5.66 16.54
N LEU A 438 -10.79 5.28 16.55
CA LEU A 438 -10.25 4.05 17.12
C LEU A 438 -10.82 2.74 16.52
N LYS A 439 -11.39 2.78 15.32
CA LYS A 439 -11.80 1.56 14.61
C LYS A 439 -10.55 0.76 14.23
N THR A 440 -10.54 -0.53 14.55
CA THR A 440 -9.52 -1.52 14.21
C THR A 440 -9.94 -2.40 13.04
N PHE A 441 -9.00 -3.20 12.48
CA PHE A 441 -9.19 -4.10 11.34
C PHE A 441 -8.76 -5.51 11.68
#